data_b3977f240ab6ac89f8040332a27ec2f3
#
_entry.id   b3977f240ab6ac89f8040332a27ec2f3
#
_cell.length_a   1.000
_cell.length_b   1.000
_cell.length_c   1.000
_cell.angle_alpha   90.00
_cell.angle_beta   90.00
_cell.angle_gamma   90.00
#
_symmetry.space_group_name_H-M   'P 1'
#
loop_
_entity.id
_entity.type
_entity.pdbx_description
1 polymer ?
#
loop_
_entity_poly.entity_id
_entity_poly.type
_entity_poly.pdbx_seq_one_letter_code
_entity_poly.pdbx_strand_id
1 'polypeptide(L)'
;MPDEPGSLERAAGIIKKYEGNINRIQYDRRIDPCTVFYEVTASLDSYARITSDLASIGYLQTSLNPQSFLKFSVHLPHTAGSLSRFLKYTTDSGANIGFIDFDDAGRHPDRLTVSLNLEDPASVEQLLDKLKSRYQLEILEYDTMGKHLDDTIFYVRFAQEIRELIGESENTFLLSFLADTNHIAQELMNRGNNPRQVFDSVLLTGRTMRATTGVNFYADIQQIPVTDKVTLFCFQMPCGGSIYILTTGKETMMIDTGYGIYHKDVMRMLSQYGLGDERRFGQLIISHADADHCGAGGFFPTGAHMHTGTRDIIKTNNRAYGSRSEHSVLEAFYTKMINLFSQFSPSKDITCLPPAGTATRSIFPILGAVRIGDLELEVLEGLGGHTFGQIYLYARSDGLLFTADAVINFSSLTPERAAYNSLADFLVTSVNVDSDLARKERRALLKLAAETDQNLAPRKKRCWICGGHGAVSVLENGKLVPFGEITRYSVTNP
;
A
#
# COMPACT_ATOMS: atom_id res chain seq x y z
N MET A 1 -20.18 15.87 9.25
CA MET A 1 -21.01 17.11 9.19
C MET A 1 -22.37 16.85 9.81
N PRO A 2 -23.11 17.88 10.26
CA PRO A 2 -24.51 17.72 10.65
C PRO A 2 -25.37 17.22 9.48
N ASP A 3 -26.24 16.23 9.72
CA ASP A 3 -27.19 15.71 8.71
C ASP A 3 -28.49 16.52 8.76
N GLU A 4 -28.45 17.75 8.25
CA GLU A 4 -29.59 18.67 8.21
C GLU A 4 -29.53 19.57 6.97
N PRO A 5 -30.69 20.06 6.50
CA PRO A 5 -30.74 21.01 5.37
C PRO A 5 -29.83 22.23 5.61
N GLY A 6 -29.07 22.61 4.59
CA GLY A 6 -28.19 23.79 4.63
C GLY A 6 -26.79 23.52 5.21
N SER A 7 -26.46 22.30 5.66
CA SER A 7 -25.12 22.01 6.20
C SER A 7 -24.02 22.31 5.19
N LEU A 8 -24.13 21.83 3.95
CA LEU A 8 -23.14 22.10 2.90
C LEU A 8 -23.06 23.59 2.52
N GLU A 9 -24.21 24.29 2.53
CA GLU A 9 -24.24 25.73 2.25
C GLU A 9 -23.51 26.51 3.35
N ARG A 10 -23.73 26.18 4.63
CA ARG A 10 -23.01 26.81 5.76
C ARG A 10 -21.51 26.59 5.67
N ALA A 11 -21.08 25.38 5.32
CA ALA A 11 -19.67 25.08 5.15
C ALA A 11 -19.05 25.88 3.99
N ALA A 12 -19.71 25.90 2.84
CA ALA A 12 -19.26 26.71 1.69
C ALA A 12 -19.25 28.23 2.02
N GLY A 13 -20.19 28.68 2.82
CA GLY A 13 -20.23 30.05 3.33
C GLY A 13 -19.06 30.42 4.22
N ILE A 14 -18.64 29.49 5.10
CA ILE A 14 -17.44 29.65 5.95
C ILE A 14 -16.18 29.69 5.08
N ILE A 15 -16.05 28.79 4.14
CA ILE A 15 -14.88 28.73 3.24
C ILE A 15 -14.79 30.06 2.46
N LYS A 16 -15.90 30.52 1.91
CA LYS A 16 -15.99 31.82 1.19
C LYS A 16 -15.64 33.01 2.09
N LYS A 17 -16.09 33.02 3.36
CA LYS A 17 -15.83 34.11 4.32
C LYS A 17 -14.34 34.40 4.50
N TYR A 18 -13.52 33.38 4.40
CA TYR A 18 -12.07 33.44 4.53
C TYR A 18 -11.34 33.38 3.17
N GLU A 19 -12.01 33.76 2.11
CA GLU A 19 -11.47 33.83 0.73
C GLU A 19 -10.93 32.48 0.22
N GLY A 20 -11.39 31.34 0.78
CA GLY A 20 -11.10 30.03 0.29
C GLY A 20 -11.85 29.71 -1.00
N ASN A 21 -11.19 29.12 -1.97
CA ASN A 21 -11.81 28.59 -3.18
C ASN A 21 -12.01 27.08 -3.04
N ILE A 22 -13.25 26.62 -3.25
CA ILE A 22 -13.54 25.17 -3.29
C ILE A 22 -13.23 24.69 -4.69
N ASN A 23 -12.16 23.91 -4.83
CA ASN A 23 -11.74 23.29 -6.08
C ASN A 23 -12.51 21.99 -6.32
N ARG A 24 -12.86 21.30 -5.23
CA ARG A 24 -13.54 20.00 -5.29
C ARG A 24 -14.40 19.79 -4.06
N ILE A 25 -15.53 19.10 -4.25
CA ILE A 25 -16.39 18.60 -3.18
C ILE A 25 -16.89 17.21 -3.55
N GLN A 26 -16.88 16.28 -2.59
CA GLN A 26 -17.46 14.94 -2.71
C GLN A 26 -18.32 14.62 -1.50
N TYR A 27 -19.55 14.20 -1.74
CA TYR A 27 -20.51 13.81 -0.72
C TYR A 27 -21.55 12.87 -1.28
N ASP A 28 -21.79 11.76 -0.62
CA ASP A 28 -22.92 10.88 -0.88
C ASP A 28 -23.57 10.41 0.43
N ARG A 29 -24.77 10.93 0.69
CA ARG A 29 -25.52 10.62 1.89
C ARG A 29 -25.87 9.14 2.06
N ARG A 30 -26.01 8.41 0.95
CA ARG A 30 -26.38 6.98 0.98
C ARG A 30 -25.25 6.10 1.52
N ILE A 31 -24.02 6.58 1.45
CA ILE A 31 -22.81 5.90 1.89
C ILE A 31 -22.42 6.35 3.28
N ASP A 32 -22.25 7.66 3.44
CA ASP A 32 -21.96 8.28 4.74
C ASP A 32 -22.63 9.67 4.82
N PRO A 33 -23.75 9.79 5.52
CA PRO A 33 -24.49 11.05 5.63
C PRO A 33 -23.74 12.13 6.40
N CYS A 34 -22.66 11.76 7.07
CA CYS A 34 -21.94 12.66 7.96
C CYS A 34 -20.57 13.07 7.44
N THR A 35 -20.08 12.46 6.34
CA THR A 35 -18.77 12.78 5.77
C THR A 35 -18.91 13.51 4.45
N VAL A 36 -18.28 14.70 4.36
CA VAL A 36 -18.12 15.46 3.14
C VAL A 36 -16.66 15.83 2.96
N PHE A 37 -16.19 15.81 1.73
CA PHE A 37 -14.83 16.19 1.37
C PHE A 37 -14.85 17.50 0.60
N TYR A 38 -14.06 18.46 1.07
CA TYR A 38 -13.78 19.71 0.40
C TYR A 38 -12.29 19.80 0.10
N GLU A 39 -11.93 20.01 -1.16
CA GLU A 39 -10.61 20.49 -1.54
C GLU A 39 -10.68 22.02 -1.64
N VAL A 40 -9.85 22.70 -0.85
CA VAL A 40 -9.91 24.15 -0.72
C VAL A 40 -8.53 24.76 -0.92
N THR A 41 -8.42 25.71 -1.85
CA THR A 41 -7.25 26.59 -1.96
C THR A 41 -7.45 27.80 -1.05
N ALA A 42 -6.58 27.97 -0.06
CA ALA A 42 -6.59 29.09 0.88
C ALA A 42 -5.18 29.38 1.42
N SER A 43 -4.96 30.56 2.00
CA SER A 43 -3.74 30.81 2.79
C SER A 43 -3.72 29.97 4.07
N LEU A 44 -2.54 29.73 4.67
CA LEU A 44 -2.44 28.99 5.93
C LEU A 44 -3.28 29.59 7.06
N ASP A 45 -3.33 30.92 7.18
CA ASP A 45 -4.16 31.61 8.18
C ASP A 45 -5.65 31.44 7.88
N SER A 46 -6.06 31.56 6.63
CA SER A 46 -7.44 31.31 6.19
C SER A 46 -7.84 29.86 6.45
N TYR A 47 -6.98 28.90 6.14
CA TYR A 47 -7.23 27.49 6.38
C TYR A 47 -7.46 27.18 7.87
N ALA A 48 -6.62 27.73 8.75
CA ALA A 48 -6.79 27.57 10.20
C ALA A 48 -8.13 28.12 10.72
N ARG A 49 -8.58 29.28 10.18
CA ARG A 49 -9.88 29.88 10.52
C ARG A 49 -11.06 29.09 9.95
N ILE A 50 -10.95 28.61 8.70
CA ILE A 50 -11.96 27.73 8.07
C ILE A 50 -12.17 26.49 8.90
N THR A 51 -11.09 25.78 9.28
CA THR A 51 -11.19 24.54 10.07
C THR A 51 -11.77 24.80 11.46
N SER A 52 -11.41 25.91 12.12
CA SER A 52 -11.96 26.31 13.42
C SER A 52 -13.47 26.60 13.34
N ASP A 53 -13.89 27.41 12.36
CA ASP A 53 -15.30 27.76 12.20
C ASP A 53 -16.15 26.55 11.77
N LEU A 54 -15.64 25.66 10.92
CA LEU A 54 -16.30 24.40 10.57
C LEU A 54 -16.49 23.49 11.79
N ALA A 55 -15.47 23.40 12.66
CA ALA A 55 -15.58 22.64 13.91
C ALA A 55 -16.67 23.23 14.82
N SER A 56 -16.79 24.56 14.89
CA SER A 56 -17.79 25.25 15.73
C SER A 56 -19.24 24.97 15.32
N ILE A 57 -19.48 24.58 14.07
CA ILE A 57 -20.81 24.23 13.54
C ILE A 57 -21.02 22.71 13.39
N GLY A 58 -20.22 21.89 14.08
CA GLY A 58 -20.45 20.47 14.21
C GLY A 58 -19.94 19.59 13.06
N TYR A 59 -18.97 20.05 12.28
CA TYR A 59 -18.38 19.24 11.21
C TYR A 59 -17.47 18.09 11.70
N LEU A 60 -17.48 17.77 12.98
CA LEU A 60 -16.66 16.70 13.56
C LEU A 60 -17.45 15.63 14.31
N GLN A 61 -18.81 15.57 14.18
CA GLN A 61 -19.64 14.56 14.90
C GLN A 61 -20.86 14.04 14.09
N THR A 62 -21.33 12.80 14.32
CA THR A 62 -22.20 11.94 13.47
C THR A 62 -23.63 11.58 13.96
N SER A 63 -24.62 11.32 13.03
CA SER A 63 -25.82 10.41 13.18
C SER A 63 -26.71 10.25 11.90
N LEU A 64 -27.53 9.18 11.77
CA LEU A 64 -28.11 8.60 10.53
C LEU A 64 -29.66 8.45 10.45
N ASN A 65 -30.30 8.57 9.21
CA ASN A 65 -31.50 7.84 8.70
C ASN A 65 -31.91 8.16 7.23
N PRO A 66 -32.54 7.22 6.40
CA PRO A 66 -32.64 7.33 4.92
C PRO A 66 -33.98 7.81 4.31
N GLN A 67 -33.97 8.43 3.09
CA GLN A 67 -35.12 8.82 2.24
C GLN A 67 -34.83 8.91 0.72
N SER A 68 -35.84 9.12 -0.15
CA SER A 68 -35.81 9.09 -1.63
C SER A 68 -35.17 10.34 -2.31
N PHE A 69 -34.64 10.23 -3.56
CA PHE A 69 -33.82 11.28 -4.16
C PHE A 69 -34.02 11.55 -5.66
N LEU A 70 -33.64 12.77 -6.10
CA LEU A 70 -33.51 13.22 -7.48
C LEU A 70 -32.06 13.57 -7.80
N LYS A 71 -31.48 13.00 -8.88
CA LYS A 71 -30.11 13.27 -9.32
C LYS A 71 -30.09 14.03 -10.64
N PHE A 72 -29.31 15.09 -10.72
CA PHE A 72 -29.12 15.89 -11.92
C PHE A 72 -27.74 16.52 -11.98
N SER A 73 -27.30 16.91 -13.16
CA SER A 73 -26.13 17.75 -13.31
C SER A 73 -26.53 19.18 -13.65
N VAL A 74 -25.73 20.13 -13.18
CA VAL A 74 -25.89 21.55 -13.41
C VAL A 74 -24.56 22.19 -13.82
N HIS A 75 -24.59 23.08 -14.82
CA HIS A 75 -23.43 23.87 -15.20
C HIS A 75 -23.34 25.13 -14.34
N LEU A 76 -22.29 25.22 -13.53
CA LEU A 76 -22.03 26.37 -12.68
C LEU A 76 -21.02 27.29 -13.35
N PRO A 77 -21.25 28.62 -13.31
CA PRO A 77 -20.23 29.59 -13.74
C PRO A 77 -18.95 29.43 -12.92
N HIS A 78 -17.80 29.39 -13.58
CA HIS A 78 -16.49 29.25 -12.94
C HIS A 78 -16.06 30.57 -12.27
N THR A 79 -16.81 30.97 -11.24
CA THR A 79 -16.59 32.21 -10.46
C THR A 79 -16.75 31.93 -8.97
N ALA A 80 -15.96 32.63 -8.15
CA ALA A 80 -16.02 32.49 -6.71
C ALA A 80 -17.45 32.71 -6.17
N GLY A 81 -17.90 31.77 -5.32
CA GLY A 81 -19.23 31.76 -4.73
C GLY A 81 -20.35 31.17 -5.61
N SER A 82 -20.09 30.65 -6.81
CA SER A 82 -21.10 30.00 -7.65
C SER A 82 -21.73 28.80 -6.97
N LEU A 83 -20.90 27.92 -6.37
CA LEU A 83 -21.39 26.81 -5.58
C LEU A 83 -22.20 27.24 -4.37
N SER A 84 -21.77 28.27 -3.63
CA SER A 84 -22.50 28.79 -2.48
C SER A 84 -23.89 29.32 -2.89
N ARG A 85 -23.99 30.00 -4.04
CA ARG A 85 -25.29 30.46 -4.57
C ARG A 85 -26.22 29.31 -4.94
N PHE A 86 -25.68 28.27 -5.57
CA PHE A 86 -26.44 27.06 -5.91
C PHE A 86 -26.96 26.37 -4.65
N LEU A 87 -26.09 26.13 -3.66
CA LEU A 87 -26.45 25.50 -2.39
C LEU A 87 -27.51 26.27 -1.61
N LYS A 88 -27.52 27.61 -1.75
CA LYS A 88 -28.59 28.44 -1.16
C LYS A 88 -29.96 28.13 -1.74
N TYR A 89 -30.07 27.86 -3.05
CA TYR A 89 -31.36 27.48 -3.66
C TYR A 89 -31.86 26.15 -3.12
N THR A 90 -30.98 25.15 -2.91
CA THR A 90 -31.39 23.86 -2.34
C THR A 90 -31.85 24.01 -0.90
N THR A 91 -31.13 24.84 -0.10
CA THR A 91 -31.53 25.14 1.29
C THR A 91 -32.85 25.86 1.38
N ASP A 92 -33.05 26.92 0.57
CA ASP A 92 -34.29 27.71 0.56
C ASP A 92 -35.51 26.88 0.14
N SER A 93 -35.31 25.75 -0.52
CA SER A 93 -36.37 24.82 -0.93
C SER A 93 -36.58 23.68 0.07
N GLY A 94 -35.89 23.67 1.20
CA GLY A 94 -35.95 22.58 2.18
C GLY A 94 -35.36 21.26 1.69
N ALA A 95 -34.61 21.27 0.56
CA ALA A 95 -34.00 20.09 0.01
C ALA A 95 -32.76 19.72 0.81
N ASN A 96 -32.65 18.46 1.17
CA ASN A 96 -31.44 17.90 1.75
C ASN A 96 -30.59 17.27 0.64
N ILE A 97 -29.29 17.62 0.60
CA ILE A 97 -28.38 17.12 -0.42
C ILE A 97 -27.97 15.69 -0.05
N GLY A 98 -28.35 14.72 -0.90
CA GLY A 98 -27.99 13.32 -0.77
C GLY A 98 -26.60 13.00 -1.33
N PHE A 99 -26.23 13.68 -2.42
CA PHE A 99 -24.95 13.52 -3.11
C PHE A 99 -24.56 14.84 -3.77
N ILE A 100 -23.26 15.13 -3.82
CA ILE A 100 -22.72 16.24 -4.58
C ILE A 100 -21.30 15.91 -5.06
N ASP A 101 -21.04 16.16 -6.34
CA ASP A 101 -19.74 16.01 -6.97
C ASP A 101 -19.45 17.22 -7.86
N PHE A 102 -18.34 17.90 -7.58
CA PHE A 102 -17.85 19.03 -8.36
C PHE A 102 -16.33 19.03 -8.34
N ASP A 103 -15.74 19.03 -9.53
CA ASP A 103 -14.29 19.00 -9.72
C ASP A 103 -13.91 19.99 -10.82
N ASP A 104 -13.33 21.13 -10.46
CA ASP A 104 -12.92 22.18 -11.39
C ASP A 104 -11.65 21.86 -12.19
N ALA A 105 -10.90 20.85 -11.73
CA ALA A 105 -9.72 20.32 -12.44
C ALA A 105 -10.06 19.12 -13.34
N GLY A 106 -11.28 18.60 -13.27
CA GLY A 106 -11.75 17.43 -14.01
C GLY A 106 -12.04 17.70 -15.50
N ARG A 107 -12.57 16.68 -16.19
CA ARG A 107 -12.94 16.76 -17.62
C ARG A 107 -14.06 17.78 -17.91
N HIS A 108 -14.87 18.07 -16.93
CA HIS A 108 -16.01 18.99 -17.01
C HIS A 108 -15.95 19.96 -15.82
N PRO A 109 -15.05 20.96 -15.85
CA PRO A 109 -14.75 21.80 -14.69
C PRO A 109 -15.89 22.72 -14.24
N ASP A 110 -16.89 22.94 -15.08
CA ASP A 110 -18.09 23.71 -14.80
C ASP A 110 -19.30 22.85 -14.38
N ARG A 111 -19.16 21.53 -14.36
CA ARG A 111 -20.26 20.58 -14.12
C ARG A 111 -20.33 20.14 -12.67
N LEU A 112 -21.43 20.47 -12.01
CA LEU A 112 -21.81 19.98 -10.70
C LEU A 112 -22.84 18.85 -10.84
N THR A 113 -22.55 17.66 -10.31
CA THR A 113 -23.56 16.60 -10.17
C THR A 113 -24.09 16.57 -8.76
N VAL A 114 -25.42 16.58 -8.59
CA VAL A 114 -26.04 16.63 -7.28
C VAL A 114 -27.25 15.69 -7.23
N SER A 115 -27.44 15.02 -6.08
CA SER A 115 -28.71 14.39 -5.74
C SER A 115 -29.31 15.06 -4.51
N LEU A 116 -30.61 15.22 -4.53
CA LEU A 116 -31.38 15.87 -3.48
C LEU A 116 -32.40 14.89 -2.88
N ASN A 117 -32.49 14.91 -1.57
CA ASN A 117 -33.58 14.28 -0.84
C ASN A 117 -34.62 15.34 -0.48
N LEU A 118 -35.85 15.08 -0.88
CA LEU A 118 -36.98 15.97 -0.61
C LEU A 118 -38.12 15.14 -0.02
N GLU A 119 -38.73 15.66 1.03
CA GLU A 119 -39.87 14.98 1.67
C GLU A 119 -41.19 15.21 0.91
N ASP A 120 -41.26 16.32 0.13
CA ASP A 120 -42.47 16.72 -0.62
C ASP A 120 -42.18 16.81 -2.13
N PRO A 121 -42.86 16.00 -2.98
CA PRO A 121 -42.73 16.05 -4.44
C PRO A 121 -43.05 17.42 -5.07
N ALA A 122 -43.94 18.19 -4.49
CA ALA A 122 -44.28 19.53 -5.02
C ALA A 122 -43.11 20.53 -4.87
N SER A 123 -42.30 20.39 -3.84
CA SER A 123 -41.09 21.17 -3.62
C SER A 123 -40.01 20.85 -4.66
N VAL A 124 -40.00 19.60 -5.23
CA VAL A 124 -39.07 19.20 -6.30
C VAL A 124 -39.31 20.00 -7.57
N GLU A 125 -40.57 20.10 -8.03
CA GLU A 125 -40.93 20.81 -9.25
C GLU A 125 -40.58 22.29 -9.12
N GLN A 126 -40.93 22.91 -7.98
CA GLN A 126 -40.63 24.32 -7.73
C GLN A 126 -39.12 24.61 -7.71
N LEU A 127 -38.34 23.71 -7.11
CA LEU A 127 -36.88 23.81 -7.11
C LEU A 127 -36.32 23.68 -8.51
N LEU A 128 -36.74 22.63 -9.26
CA LEU A 128 -36.30 22.41 -10.63
C LEU A 128 -36.61 23.58 -11.55
N ASP A 129 -37.80 24.19 -11.45
CA ASP A 129 -38.19 25.37 -12.23
C ASP A 129 -37.31 26.56 -11.89
N LYS A 130 -37.03 26.82 -10.61
CA LYS A 130 -36.09 27.87 -10.19
C LYS A 130 -34.70 27.63 -10.69
N LEU A 131 -34.20 26.42 -10.65
CA LEU A 131 -32.85 26.08 -11.11
C LEU A 131 -32.76 26.15 -12.64
N LYS A 132 -33.76 25.62 -13.39
CA LYS A 132 -33.82 25.67 -14.87
C LYS A 132 -33.86 27.13 -15.37
N SER A 133 -34.45 28.04 -14.64
CA SER A 133 -34.50 29.46 -15.03
C SER A 133 -33.12 30.15 -14.93
N ARG A 134 -32.13 29.57 -14.25
CA ARG A 134 -30.83 30.18 -13.96
C ARG A 134 -29.62 29.38 -14.39
N TYR A 135 -29.79 28.06 -14.52
CA TYR A 135 -28.71 27.14 -14.81
C TYR A 135 -29.15 26.18 -15.93
N GLN A 136 -28.18 25.74 -16.71
CA GLN A 136 -28.39 24.60 -17.62
C GLN A 136 -28.40 23.34 -16.80
N LEU A 137 -29.51 22.59 -16.79
CA LEU A 137 -29.70 21.36 -16.05
C LEU A 137 -29.86 20.17 -16.98
N GLU A 138 -29.25 19.06 -16.62
CA GLU A 138 -29.46 17.76 -17.21
C GLU A 138 -29.91 16.77 -16.12
N ILE A 139 -31.10 16.24 -16.24
CA ILE A 139 -31.63 15.23 -15.28
C ILE A 139 -30.98 13.90 -15.64
N LEU A 140 -30.21 13.36 -14.70
CA LEU A 140 -29.46 12.10 -14.87
C LEU A 140 -30.23 10.90 -14.41
N GLU A 141 -31.00 11.02 -13.32
CA GLU A 141 -31.69 9.88 -12.72
C GLU A 141 -32.84 10.34 -11.83
N TYR A 142 -33.97 9.66 -11.97
CA TYR A 142 -35.09 9.76 -11.07
C TYR A 142 -35.44 8.34 -10.61
N ASP A 143 -35.06 7.99 -9.38
CA ASP A 143 -35.20 6.62 -8.90
C ASP A 143 -36.02 6.50 -7.65
N THR A 144 -36.93 5.54 -7.70
CA THR A 144 -37.68 5.02 -6.57
C THR A 144 -37.05 3.76 -5.95
N MET A 145 -36.03 3.16 -6.58
CA MET A 145 -35.36 1.94 -6.06
C MET A 145 -33.91 1.77 -6.59
N GLY A 146 -32.92 2.15 -5.82
CA GLY A 146 -31.51 2.20 -6.14
C GLY A 146 -30.84 1.00 -6.81
N LYS A 147 -30.25 1.20 -8.00
CA LYS A 147 -29.37 0.18 -8.63
C LYS A 147 -28.18 0.65 -9.48
N HIS A 148 -27.78 1.91 -9.57
CA HIS A 148 -26.52 2.26 -10.21
C HIS A 148 -25.66 3.19 -9.34
N LEU A 149 -24.51 2.65 -8.89
CA LEU A 149 -23.49 3.39 -8.15
C LEU A 149 -22.63 4.18 -9.15
N ASP A 150 -22.64 5.50 -9.03
CA ASP A 150 -21.70 6.41 -9.66
C ASP A 150 -20.27 6.16 -9.13
N ASP A 151 -19.25 6.48 -9.93
CA ASP A 151 -17.86 6.26 -9.57
C ASP A 151 -17.46 6.97 -8.28
N THR A 152 -18.03 8.13 -8.00
CA THR A 152 -17.78 8.91 -6.77
C THR A 152 -18.28 8.19 -5.51
N ILE A 153 -19.41 7.51 -5.60
CA ILE A 153 -19.97 6.67 -4.53
C ILE A 153 -19.00 5.55 -4.19
N PHE A 154 -18.38 4.97 -5.22
CA PHE A 154 -17.39 3.92 -5.05
C PHE A 154 -16.20 4.39 -4.22
N TYR A 155 -15.66 5.60 -4.47
CA TYR A 155 -14.50 6.10 -3.72
C TYR A 155 -14.80 6.42 -2.26
N VAL A 156 -15.98 6.96 -1.96
CA VAL A 156 -16.39 7.21 -0.57
C VAL A 156 -16.58 5.88 0.17
N ARG A 157 -17.20 4.89 -0.47
CA ARG A 157 -17.34 3.55 0.07
C ARG A 157 -15.97 2.87 0.27
N PHE A 158 -15.07 3.00 -0.70
CA PHE A 158 -13.72 2.48 -0.59
C PHE A 158 -12.96 3.07 0.61
N ALA A 159 -13.07 4.39 0.84
CA ALA A 159 -12.48 5.02 2.01
C ALA A 159 -13.08 4.54 3.33
N GLN A 160 -14.40 4.29 3.37
CA GLN A 160 -15.06 3.73 4.54
C GLN A 160 -14.58 2.30 4.82
N GLU A 161 -14.48 1.45 3.80
CA GLU A 161 -13.99 0.07 3.92
C GLU A 161 -12.52 0.04 4.37
N ILE A 162 -11.68 0.98 3.88
CA ILE A 162 -10.33 1.16 4.41
C ILE A 162 -10.37 1.51 5.90
N ARG A 163 -11.22 2.46 6.32
CA ARG A 163 -11.35 2.86 7.72
C ARG A 163 -11.72 1.67 8.61
N GLU A 164 -12.60 0.80 8.17
CA GLU A 164 -12.95 -0.44 8.89
C GLU A 164 -11.75 -1.39 9.02
N LEU A 165 -10.88 -1.43 8.02
CA LEU A 165 -9.68 -2.27 8.04
C LEU A 165 -8.56 -1.73 8.94
N ILE A 166 -8.37 -0.41 9.01
CA ILE A 166 -7.23 0.21 9.71
C ILE A 166 -7.59 0.82 11.08
N GLY A 167 -8.89 1.08 11.32
CA GLY A 167 -9.39 1.77 12.51
C GLY A 167 -9.40 3.30 12.38
N GLU A 168 -10.00 3.98 13.35
CA GLU A 168 -10.27 5.43 13.30
C GLU A 168 -9.02 6.33 13.47
N SER A 169 -7.86 5.78 13.83
CA SER A 169 -6.65 6.55 14.13
C SER A 169 -5.96 7.19 12.92
N GLU A 170 -6.32 6.79 11.70
CA GLU A 170 -5.62 7.16 10.46
C GLU A 170 -6.39 8.15 9.56
N ASN A 171 -7.22 9.00 10.16
CA ASN A 171 -8.04 9.96 9.41
C ASN A 171 -7.22 10.90 8.50
N THR A 172 -6.01 11.29 8.89
CA THR A 172 -5.14 12.16 8.08
C THR A 172 -4.72 11.48 6.78
N PHE A 173 -4.43 10.18 6.84
CA PHE A 173 -4.12 9.38 5.65
C PHE A 173 -5.32 9.30 4.70
N LEU A 174 -6.52 9.03 5.22
CA LEU A 174 -7.74 8.94 4.42
C LEU A 174 -8.03 10.25 3.68
N LEU A 175 -7.82 11.40 4.32
CA LEU A 175 -7.99 12.70 3.68
C LEU A 175 -6.99 12.93 2.54
N SER A 176 -5.71 12.61 2.77
CA SER A 176 -4.68 12.69 1.72
C SER A 176 -4.98 11.73 0.56
N PHE A 177 -5.37 10.50 0.86
CA PHE A 177 -5.73 9.50 -0.13
C PHE A 177 -6.90 9.95 -1.01
N LEU A 178 -7.96 10.50 -0.41
CA LEU A 178 -9.13 10.97 -1.16
C LEU A 178 -8.81 12.17 -2.05
N ALA A 179 -7.89 13.03 -1.64
CA ALA A 179 -7.38 14.10 -2.49
C ALA A 179 -6.68 13.54 -3.75
N ASP A 180 -5.94 12.45 -3.62
CA ASP A 180 -5.22 11.84 -4.74
C ASP A 180 -6.08 10.88 -5.58
N THR A 181 -7.27 10.48 -5.11
CA THR A 181 -8.09 9.42 -5.72
C THR A 181 -8.45 9.69 -7.18
N ASN A 182 -8.81 10.93 -7.54
CA ASN A 182 -9.14 11.26 -8.93
C ASN A 182 -7.91 11.19 -9.84
N HIS A 183 -6.75 11.62 -9.36
CA HIS A 183 -5.51 11.53 -10.11
C HIS A 183 -5.13 10.06 -10.33
N ILE A 184 -5.24 9.24 -9.29
CA ILE A 184 -5.00 7.79 -9.35
C ILE A 184 -5.97 7.12 -10.34
N ALA A 185 -7.27 7.42 -10.24
CA ALA A 185 -8.27 6.87 -11.15
C ALA A 185 -8.02 7.28 -12.62
N GLN A 186 -7.67 8.54 -12.86
CA GLN A 186 -7.34 9.04 -14.19
C GLN A 186 -6.10 8.32 -14.76
N GLU A 187 -5.06 8.15 -13.96
CA GLU A 187 -3.84 7.44 -14.36
C GLU A 187 -4.13 5.98 -14.69
N LEU A 188 -4.94 5.30 -13.87
CA LEU A 188 -5.39 3.93 -14.14
C LEU A 188 -6.18 3.83 -15.46
N MET A 189 -7.13 4.76 -15.69
CA MET A 189 -7.91 4.80 -16.95
C MET A 189 -7.03 5.07 -18.16
N ASN A 190 -6.05 5.97 -18.06
CA ASN A 190 -5.10 6.25 -19.15
C ASN A 190 -4.30 5.02 -19.54
N ARG A 191 -4.07 4.11 -18.60
CA ARG A 191 -3.40 2.80 -18.81
C ARG A 191 -4.35 1.70 -19.27
N GLY A 192 -5.64 1.98 -19.43
CA GLY A 192 -6.65 1.00 -19.80
C GLY A 192 -7.10 0.09 -18.66
N ASN A 193 -6.75 0.41 -17.42
CA ASN A 193 -7.16 -0.32 -16.23
C ASN A 193 -8.51 0.18 -15.73
N ASN A 194 -9.33 -0.73 -15.20
CA ASN A 194 -10.57 -0.36 -14.53
C ASN A 194 -10.28 0.02 -13.07
N PRO A 195 -10.48 1.30 -12.65
CA PRO A 195 -10.19 1.72 -11.28
C PRO A 195 -10.90 0.89 -10.21
N ARG A 196 -12.15 0.48 -10.45
CA ARG A 196 -12.92 -0.36 -9.49
C ARG A 196 -12.21 -1.67 -9.21
N GLN A 197 -11.77 -2.39 -10.24
CA GLN A 197 -11.06 -3.65 -10.07
C GLN A 197 -9.75 -3.48 -9.30
N VAL A 198 -9.05 -2.38 -9.56
CA VAL A 198 -7.80 -2.05 -8.86
C VAL A 198 -8.07 -1.79 -7.38
N PHE A 199 -9.05 -0.97 -7.05
CA PHE A 199 -9.38 -0.66 -5.66
C PHE A 199 -9.96 -1.87 -4.91
N ASP A 200 -10.76 -2.71 -5.57
CA ASP A 200 -11.24 -3.98 -4.99
C ASP A 200 -10.07 -4.92 -4.67
N SER A 201 -9.06 -4.99 -5.53
CA SER A 201 -7.84 -5.78 -5.30
C SER A 201 -7.01 -5.25 -4.14
N VAL A 202 -6.93 -3.91 -4.00
CA VAL A 202 -6.27 -3.26 -2.86
C VAL A 202 -6.98 -3.62 -1.54
N LEU A 203 -8.31 -3.55 -1.49
CA LEU A 203 -9.09 -3.96 -0.31
C LEU A 203 -8.92 -5.45 0.00
N LEU A 204 -8.92 -6.29 -1.04
CA LEU A 204 -8.71 -7.72 -0.88
C LEU A 204 -7.32 -8.02 -0.28
N THR A 205 -6.30 -7.27 -0.68
CA THR A 205 -4.95 -7.36 -0.10
C THR A 205 -4.99 -7.12 1.42
N GLY A 206 -5.59 -6.00 1.87
CA GLY A 206 -5.71 -5.68 3.30
C GLY A 206 -6.56 -6.70 4.07
N ARG A 207 -7.68 -7.14 3.50
CA ARG A 207 -8.55 -8.17 4.09
C ARG A 207 -7.83 -9.51 4.25
N THR A 208 -7.05 -9.93 3.25
CA THR A 208 -6.29 -11.18 3.27
C THR A 208 -5.19 -11.15 4.33
N MET A 209 -4.43 -10.05 4.42
CA MET A 209 -3.44 -9.88 5.48
C MET A 209 -4.10 -10.01 6.87
N ARG A 210 -5.20 -9.31 7.10
CA ARG A 210 -5.88 -9.33 8.40
C ARG A 210 -6.50 -10.69 8.72
N ALA A 211 -7.06 -11.37 7.73
CA ALA A 211 -7.68 -12.69 7.89
C ALA A 211 -6.68 -13.79 8.26
N THR A 212 -5.39 -13.59 7.96
CA THR A 212 -4.31 -14.55 8.21
C THR A 212 -3.47 -14.23 9.45
N THR A 213 -3.98 -13.41 10.38
CA THR A 213 -3.36 -13.12 11.69
C THR A 213 -3.93 -13.97 12.81
N GLY A 214 -3.26 -14.00 13.94
CA GLY A 214 -3.73 -14.63 15.19
C GLY A 214 -3.91 -16.13 15.04
N VAL A 215 -5.12 -16.64 15.29
CA VAL A 215 -5.43 -18.07 15.21
C VAL A 215 -5.34 -18.66 13.80
N ASN A 216 -5.46 -17.83 12.79
CA ASN A 216 -5.36 -18.21 11.38
C ASN A 216 -3.94 -18.07 10.82
N PHE A 217 -2.99 -17.60 11.64
CA PHE A 217 -1.60 -17.46 11.19
C PHE A 217 -0.96 -18.84 10.96
N TYR A 218 -0.23 -18.93 9.87
CA TYR A 218 0.56 -20.11 9.51
C TYR A 218 1.86 -19.70 8.81
N ALA A 219 2.84 -20.59 8.78
CA ALA A 219 4.05 -20.41 7.99
C ALA A 219 4.55 -21.75 7.46
N ASP A 220 5.21 -21.74 6.31
CA ASP A 220 5.98 -22.90 5.85
C ASP A 220 7.46 -22.66 6.15
N ILE A 221 8.12 -23.69 6.69
CA ILE A 221 9.43 -23.55 7.31
C ILE A 221 10.38 -24.54 6.71
N GLN A 222 11.58 -24.07 6.38
CA GLN A 222 12.72 -24.91 6.00
C GLN A 222 13.86 -24.63 6.98
N GLN A 223 14.51 -25.70 7.43
CA GLN A 223 15.71 -25.64 8.27
C GLN A 223 16.85 -26.35 7.54
N ILE A 224 17.93 -25.62 7.26
CA ILE A 224 19.04 -26.08 6.43
C ILE A 224 20.36 -25.85 7.17
N PRO A 225 21.15 -26.89 7.48
CA PRO A 225 22.51 -26.73 7.98
C PRO A 225 23.40 -26.19 6.84
N VAL A 226 23.95 -24.96 7.01
CA VAL A 226 24.79 -24.31 5.99
C VAL A 226 26.26 -24.67 6.19
N THR A 227 26.73 -24.57 7.44
CA THR A 227 28.06 -25.01 7.88
C THR A 227 27.93 -25.92 9.12
N ASP A 228 29.04 -26.41 9.65
CA ASP A 228 29.02 -27.14 10.92
C ASP A 228 28.52 -26.31 12.11
N LYS A 229 28.50 -24.97 11.98
CA LYS A 229 28.15 -24.05 13.04
C LYS A 229 26.90 -23.23 12.75
N VAL A 230 26.54 -23.03 11.48
CA VAL A 230 25.48 -22.11 11.08
C VAL A 230 24.30 -22.88 10.46
N THR A 231 23.12 -22.66 11.01
CA THR A 231 21.84 -23.14 10.47
C THR A 231 21.05 -21.97 9.89
N LEU A 232 20.50 -22.16 8.71
CA LEU A 232 19.53 -21.28 8.06
C LEU A 232 18.12 -21.74 8.36
N PHE A 233 17.27 -20.83 8.77
CA PHE A 233 15.82 -20.98 8.77
C PHE A 233 15.21 -20.06 7.70
N CYS A 234 14.28 -20.58 6.93
CA CYS A 234 13.41 -19.84 6.04
C CYS A 234 11.98 -19.94 6.56
N PHE A 235 11.35 -18.84 6.83
CA PHE A 235 9.95 -18.76 7.25
C PHE A 235 9.14 -18.04 6.17
N GLN A 236 8.29 -18.77 5.46
CA GLN A 236 7.39 -18.23 4.45
C GLN A 236 6.07 -17.84 5.13
N MET A 237 5.78 -16.55 5.21
CA MET A 237 4.55 -16.01 5.84
C MET A 237 3.29 -16.34 5.02
N PRO A 238 2.08 -16.18 5.59
CA PRO A 238 0.82 -16.35 4.84
C PRO A 238 0.73 -15.40 3.66
N CYS A 239 1.17 -14.17 3.86
CA CYS A 239 1.25 -13.10 2.85
C CYS A 239 2.62 -12.44 2.90
N GLY A 240 3.10 -11.97 1.74
CA GLY A 240 4.35 -11.24 1.61
C GLY A 240 5.59 -12.10 1.60
N GLY A 241 6.73 -11.46 1.88
CA GLY A 241 8.06 -12.01 1.75
C GLY A 241 8.42 -13.05 2.81
N SER A 242 9.48 -13.79 2.55
CA SER A 242 10.09 -14.75 3.48
C SER A 242 11.02 -14.03 4.46
N ILE A 243 11.02 -14.50 5.71
CA ILE A 243 12.00 -14.08 6.72
C ILE A 243 13.07 -15.15 6.78
N TYR A 244 14.33 -14.74 6.76
CA TYR A 244 15.45 -15.64 6.90
C TYR A 244 16.20 -15.39 8.20
N ILE A 245 16.55 -16.46 8.89
CA ILE A 245 17.34 -16.40 10.12
C ILE A 245 18.52 -17.34 10.00
N LEU A 246 19.72 -16.79 10.13
CA LEU A 246 20.96 -17.54 10.30
C LEU A 246 21.30 -17.54 11.78
N THR A 247 21.64 -18.71 12.32
CA THR A 247 22.02 -18.83 13.74
C THR A 247 23.11 -19.84 13.98
N THR A 248 24.01 -19.53 14.95
CA THR A 248 24.98 -20.46 15.53
C THR A 248 24.49 -21.04 16.87
N GLY A 249 23.25 -20.69 17.29
CA GLY A 249 22.77 -20.93 18.64
C GLY A 249 23.19 -19.84 19.66
N LYS A 250 24.31 -19.16 19.40
CA LYS A 250 24.78 -18.01 20.24
C LYS A 250 24.58 -16.67 19.53
N GLU A 251 24.88 -16.62 18.27
CA GLU A 251 24.71 -15.43 17.39
C GLU A 251 23.51 -15.67 16.47
N THR A 252 22.77 -14.60 16.17
CA THR A 252 21.61 -14.67 15.29
C THR A 252 21.61 -13.44 14.38
N MET A 253 21.48 -13.69 13.09
CA MET A 253 21.32 -12.69 12.04
C MET A 253 19.95 -12.90 11.38
N MET A 254 19.16 -11.85 11.28
CA MET A 254 17.90 -11.85 10.55
C MET A 254 18.05 -11.09 9.24
N ILE A 255 17.52 -11.64 8.16
CA ILE A 255 17.43 -11.02 6.84
C ILE A 255 15.95 -10.87 6.53
N ASP A 256 15.52 -9.63 6.38
CA ASP A 256 14.15 -9.17 6.28
C ASP A 256 13.28 -9.50 7.51
N THR A 257 12.20 -8.75 7.70
CA THR A 257 11.39 -8.80 8.92
C THR A 257 9.92 -9.14 8.69
N GLY A 258 9.50 -9.17 7.43
CA GLY A 258 8.10 -9.37 7.09
C GLY A 258 7.22 -8.15 7.38
N TYR A 259 5.91 -8.33 7.23
CA TYR A 259 4.91 -7.32 7.57
C TYR A 259 4.80 -7.10 9.08
N GLY A 260 4.62 -5.85 9.50
CA GLY A 260 4.41 -5.48 10.90
C GLY A 260 3.21 -6.15 11.55
N ILE A 261 2.12 -6.32 10.80
CA ILE A 261 0.88 -6.96 11.27
C ILE A 261 1.09 -8.40 11.76
N TYR A 262 2.12 -9.09 11.26
CA TYR A 262 2.45 -10.47 11.67
C TYR A 262 3.46 -10.55 12.81
N HIS A 263 4.05 -9.44 13.25
CA HIS A 263 5.16 -9.46 14.21
C HIS A 263 4.88 -10.34 15.44
N LYS A 264 3.72 -10.17 16.09
CA LYS A 264 3.34 -10.97 17.28
C LYS A 264 3.23 -12.48 16.98
N ASP A 265 2.68 -12.82 15.83
CA ASP A 265 2.50 -14.21 15.41
C ASP A 265 3.85 -14.83 15.02
N VAL A 266 4.71 -14.06 14.34
CA VAL A 266 6.09 -14.44 14.00
C VAL A 266 6.88 -14.72 15.29
N MET A 267 6.85 -13.84 16.28
CA MET A 267 7.58 -14.06 17.53
C MET A 267 7.08 -15.29 18.30
N ARG A 268 5.76 -15.54 18.30
CA ARG A 268 5.18 -16.74 18.86
C ARG A 268 5.69 -17.99 18.15
N MET A 269 5.72 -18.00 16.83
CA MET A 269 6.26 -19.08 16.00
C MET A 269 7.76 -19.29 16.29
N LEU A 270 8.56 -18.23 16.23
CA LEU A 270 10.01 -18.27 16.47
C LEU A 270 10.37 -18.84 17.84
N SER A 271 9.51 -18.63 18.85
CA SER A 271 9.72 -19.18 20.20
C SER A 271 9.80 -20.71 20.21
N GLN A 272 9.11 -21.40 19.29
CA GLN A 272 9.17 -22.88 19.20
C GLN A 272 10.50 -23.38 18.65
N TYR A 273 11.23 -22.50 17.94
CA TYR A 273 12.57 -22.79 17.40
C TYR A 273 13.70 -22.25 18.28
N GLY A 274 13.37 -21.75 19.51
CA GLY A 274 14.35 -21.12 20.41
C GLY A 274 14.82 -19.74 19.94
N LEU A 275 14.10 -19.11 19.00
CA LEU A 275 14.43 -17.81 18.38
C LEU A 275 13.48 -16.69 18.82
N GLY A 276 12.65 -16.90 19.84
CA GLY A 276 11.57 -15.97 20.23
C GLY A 276 11.98 -14.79 21.13
N ASP A 277 13.26 -14.53 21.33
CA ASP A 277 13.73 -13.33 22.06
C ASP A 277 14.28 -12.29 21.08
N GLU A 278 13.55 -11.20 20.87
CA GLU A 278 13.91 -10.11 19.96
C GLU A 278 15.31 -9.52 20.23
N ARG A 279 15.78 -9.55 21.49
CA ARG A 279 17.10 -9.03 21.89
C ARG A 279 18.27 -9.92 21.46
N ARG A 280 17.99 -11.14 21.03
CA ARG A 280 19.02 -12.08 20.55
C ARG A 280 19.43 -11.86 19.09
N PHE A 281 18.68 -11.06 18.35
CA PHE A 281 19.05 -10.70 16.98
C PHE A 281 20.18 -9.66 17.01
N GLY A 282 21.43 -10.15 16.90
CA GLY A 282 22.62 -9.30 16.94
C GLY A 282 22.81 -8.49 15.66
N GLN A 283 22.24 -8.95 14.54
CA GLN A 283 22.29 -8.28 13.24
C GLN A 283 20.92 -8.38 12.56
N LEU A 284 20.46 -7.25 12.02
CA LEU A 284 19.25 -7.15 11.21
C LEU A 284 19.62 -6.53 9.87
N ILE A 285 19.39 -7.25 8.78
CA ILE A 285 19.70 -6.81 7.41
C ILE A 285 18.40 -6.71 6.63
N ILE A 286 18.16 -5.58 6.01
CA ILE A 286 17.01 -5.33 5.16
C ILE A 286 17.45 -5.36 3.71
N SER A 287 16.85 -6.24 2.93
CA SER A 287 17.18 -6.43 1.51
C SER A 287 16.71 -5.27 0.64
N HIS A 288 15.50 -4.76 0.89
CA HIS A 288 14.89 -3.62 0.18
C HIS A 288 13.71 -3.01 0.95
N ALA A 289 13.05 -2.01 0.39
CA ALA A 289 12.12 -1.14 1.09
C ALA A 289 10.65 -1.60 1.09
N ASP A 290 10.30 -2.69 0.41
CA ASP A 290 8.92 -3.15 0.39
C ASP A 290 8.49 -3.63 1.78
N ALA A 291 7.23 -3.36 2.14
CA ALA A 291 6.73 -3.52 3.50
C ALA A 291 6.80 -4.97 4.01
N ASP A 292 6.71 -5.94 3.12
CA ASP A 292 6.83 -7.36 3.45
C ASP A 292 8.27 -7.84 3.69
N HIS A 293 9.24 -6.94 3.51
CA HIS A 293 10.64 -7.17 3.82
C HIS A 293 11.12 -6.34 5.00
N CYS A 294 10.73 -5.07 5.09
CA CYS A 294 11.22 -4.18 6.14
C CYS A 294 10.16 -3.75 7.17
N GLY A 295 8.91 -4.19 7.01
CA GLY A 295 7.75 -3.64 7.71
C GLY A 295 7.67 -3.90 9.20
N ALA A 296 8.35 -4.92 9.73
CA ALA A 296 8.38 -5.19 11.16
C ALA A 296 9.70 -4.75 11.84
N GLY A 297 10.62 -4.12 11.12
CA GLY A 297 11.96 -3.76 11.64
C GLY A 297 11.94 -2.91 12.90
N GLY A 298 10.94 -2.06 13.08
CA GLY A 298 10.81 -1.17 14.24
C GLY A 298 10.39 -1.85 15.55
N PHE A 299 9.99 -3.12 15.49
CA PHE A 299 9.72 -3.91 16.70
C PHE A 299 10.99 -4.55 17.30
N PHE A 300 12.07 -4.62 16.52
CA PHE A 300 13.33 -5.15 17.01
C PHE A 300 14.19 -4.05 17.63
N PRO A 301 14.81 -4.30 18.81
CA PRO A 301 15.70 -3.32 19.45
C PRO A 301 17.02 -3.13 18.72
N THR A 302 17.40 -4.10 17.85
CA THR A 302 18.60 -4.05 17.01
C THR A 302 18.37 -3.13 15.82
N GLY A 303 19.27 -2.19 15.59
CA GLY A 303 19.25 -1.34 14.40
C GLY A 303 19.43 -2.14 13.11
N ALA A 304 18.84 -1.67 12.03
CA ALA A 304 18.87 -2.34 10.73
C ALA A 304 20.03 -1.83 9.85
N HIS A 305 20.73 -2.76 9.21
CA HIS A 305 21.65 -2.46 8.12
C HIS A 305 20.92 -2.52 6.79
N MET A 306 21.00 -1.46 5.99
CA MET A 306 20.35 -1.39 4.68
C MET A 306 21.08 -0.45 3.72
N HIS A 307 20.72 -0.52 2.45
CA HIS A 307 21.21 0.43 1.45
C HIS A 307 20.62 1.83 1.67
N THR A 308 21.34 2.89 1.29
CA THR A 308 20.84 4.27 1.39
C THR A 308 19.56 4.49 0.61
N GLY A 309 19.43 3.90 -0.59
CA GLY A 309 18.20 3.95 -1.39
C GLY A 309 17.00 3.33 -0.69
N THR A 310 17.17 2.18 -0.03
CA THR A 310 16.15 1.54 0.79
C THR A 310 15.66 2.47 1.91
N ARG A 311 16.57 3.08 2.66
CA ARG A 311 16.25 4.09 3.68
C ARG A 311 15.44 5.27 3.10
N ASP A 312 15.82 5.76 1.94
CA ASP A 312 15.21 6.95 1.35
C ASP A 312 13.83 6.64 0.77
N ILE A 313 13.61 5.44 0.23
CA ILE A 313 12.27 4.94 -0.14
C ILE A 313 11.36 4.85 1.10
N ILE A 314 11.85 4.27 2.20
CA ILE A 314 11.10 4.20 3.47
C ILE A 314 10.68 5.60 3.93
N LYS A 315 11.58 6.59 3.86
CA LYS A 315 11.29 7.98 4.26
C LYS A 315 10.29 8.69 3.37
N THR A 316 10.33 8.42 2.07
CA THR A 316 9.45 9.08 1.09
C THR A 316 8.11 8.37 0.91
N ASN A 317 7.95 7.16 1.45
CA ASN A 317 6.79 6.29 1.21
C ASN A 317 6.45 6.13 -0.29
N ASN A 318 7.48 6.03 -1.13
CA ASN A 318 7.32 5.88 -2.57
C ASN A 318 8.41 4.96 -3.13
N ARG A 319 8.07 3.75 -3.50
CA ARG A 319 8.99 2.74 -4.04
C ARG A 319 9.61 3.13 -5.39
N ALA A 320 9.03 4.10 -6.11
CA ALA A 320 9.60 4.66 -7.32
C ALA A 320 10.75 5.66 -7.06
N TYR A 321 10.99 6.05 -5.80
CA TYR A 321 12.08 6.96 -5.47
C TYR A 321 13.44 6.43 -5.98
N GLY A 322 14.20 7.28 -6.63
CA GLY A 322 15.49 6.92 -7.22
C GLY A 322 15.42 6.14 -8.52
N SER A 323 14.22 5.83 -9.01
CA SER A 323 13.98 5.13 -10.28
C SER A 323 13.65 6.10 -11.43
N ARG A 324 13.51 5.55 -12.64
CA ARG A 324 13.04 6.26 -13.83
C ARG A 324 11.57 5.95 -14.14
N SER A 325 10.81 5.43 -13.18
CA SER A 325 9.42 5.07 -13.39
C SER A 325 8.57 6.29 -13.75
N GLU A 326 7.86 6.22 -14.85
CA GLU A 326 6.87 7.23 -15.27
C GLU A 326 5.57 7.12 -14.46
N HIS A 327 5.43 6.08 -13.62
CA HIS A 327 4.23 5.76 -12.85
C HIS A 327 4.37 6.07 -11.34
N SER A 328 5.16 7.07 -11.00
CA SER A 328 5.49 7.42 -9.62
C SER A 328 4.26 7.61 -8.71
N VAL A 329 3.14 8.10 -9.25
CA VAL A 329 1.88 8.28 -8.49
C VAL A 329 1.27 6.94 -8.07
N LEU A 330 1.22 5.96 -8.98
CA LEU A 330 0.69 4.63 -8.68
C LEU A 330 1.60 3.86 -7.74
N GLU A 331 2.92 3.99 -7.90
CA GLU A 331 3.92 3.40 -7.00
C GLU A 331 3.83 4.00 -5.58
N ALA A 332 3.65 5.31 -5.46
CA ALA A 332 3.42 5.97 -4.18
C ALA A 332 2.11 5.51 -3.53
N PHE A 333 1.04 5.40 -4.31
CA PHE A 333 -0.24 4.90 -3.83
C PHE A 333 -0.13 3.45 -3.32
N TYR A 334 0.44 2.56 -4.11
CA TYR A 334 0.67 1.18 -3.72
C TYR A 334 1.45 1.09 -2.40
N THR A 335 2.59 1.79 -2.33
CA THR A 335 3.45 1.81 -1.13
C THR A 335 2.66 2.26 0.11
N LYS A 336 1.92 3.38 0.00
CA LYS A 336 1.13 3.92 1.12
C LYS A 336 0.04 2.94 1.58
N MET A 337 -0.67 2.31 0.64
CA MET A 337 -1.74 1.36 0.97
C MET A 337 -1.22 0.11 1.64
N ILE A 338 -0.14 -0.49 1.10
CA ILE A 338 0.47 -1.68 1.70
C ILE A 338 1.05 -1.37 3.07
N ASN A 339 1.75 -0.23 3.22
CA ASN A 339 2.28 0.20 4.52
C ASN A 339 1.18 0.35 5.57
N LEU A 340 0.03 0.89 5.18
CA LEU A 340 -1.12 1.06 6.06
C LEU A 340 -1.70 -0.28 6.51
N PHE A 341 -2.01 -1.18 5.58
CA PHE A 341 -2.61 -2.48 5.89
C PHE A 341 -1.67 -3.39 6.68
N SER A 342 -0.38 -3.31 6.41
CA SER A 342 0.65 -4.13 7.03
C SER A 342 1.06 -3.69 8.43
N GLN A 343 0.51 -2.59 8.96
CA GLN A 343 0.99 -1.96 10.21
C GLN A 343 2.49 -1.66 10.12
N PHE A 344 2.89 -0.99 9.04
CA PHE A 344 4.27 -0.71 8.71
C PHE A 344 5.00 0.02 9.84
N SER A 345 5.98 -0.63 10.40
CA SER A 345 6.84 -0.12 11.47
C SER A 345 8.31 -0.44 11.14
N PRO A 346 8.92 0.30 10.23
CA PRO A 346 10.31 0.07 9.83
C PRO A 346 11.27 0.43 10.96
N SER A 347 12.50 -0.09 10.92
CA SER A 347 13.54 0.24 11.89
C SER A 347 13.79 1.75 11.94
N LYS A 348 13.87 2.28 13.16
CA LYS A 348 14.19 3.71 13.40
C LYS A 348 15.70 3.95 13.47
N ASP A 349 16.44 2.96 13.97
CA ASP A 349 17.89 2.97 14.03
C ASP A 349 18.42 2.27 12.76
N ILE A 350 19.02 3.06 11.85
CA ILE A 350 19.45 2.61 10.54
C ILE A 350 20.93 2.88 10.36
N THR A 351 21.69 1.83 10.12
CA THR A 351 23.07 1.88 9.66
C THR A 351 23.09 1.66 8.14
N CYS A 352 23.41 2.69 7.38
CA CYS A 352 23.56 2.55 5.94
C CYS A 352 24.83 1.76 5.59
N LEU A 353 24.70 0.86 4.63
CA LEU A 353 25.84 0.16 4.03
C LEU A 353 26.79 1.18 3.36
N PRO A 354 28.09 0.91 3.33
CA PRO A 354 29.05 1.78 2.65
C PRO A 354 28.77 1.86 1.15
N PRO A 355 29.19 2.93 0.48
CA PRO A 355 29.08 3.00 -0.97
C PRO A 355 29.93 1.91 -1.63
N ALA A 356 29.52 1.49 -2.84
CA ALA A 356 30.23 0.47 -3.60
C ALA A 356 31.67 0.88 -3.92
N GLY A 357 32.59 -0.07 -3.74
CA GLY A 357 33.95 0.03 -4.23
C GLY A 357 34.03 -0.32 -5.73
N THR A 358 35.26 -0.63 -6.19
CA THR A 358 35.51 -1.04 -7.58
C THR A 358 35.31 -2.55 -7.82
N ALA A 359 35.22 -3.34 -6.76
CA ALA A 359 35.04 -4.78 -6.85
C ALA A 359 33.60 -5.14 -7.21
N THR A 360 33.46 -6.14 -8.07
CA THR A 360 32.15 -6.65 -8.51
C THR A 360 32.06 -8.16 -8.37
N ARG A 361 30.80 -8.63 -8.19
CA ARG A 361 30.47 -10.04 -8.32
C ARG A 361 29.45 -10.19 -9.46
N SER A 362 29.85 -10.86 -10.55
CA SER A 362 29.09 -10.79 -11.81
C SER A 362 28.93 -9.32 -12.25
N ILE A 363 27.70 -8.84 -12.36
CA ILE A 363 27.39 -7.44 -12.73
C ILE A 363 27.13 -6.54 -11.50
N PHE A 364 27.20 -7.09 -10.29
CA PHE A 364 26.80 -6.42 -9.05
C PHE A 364 28.01 -5.84 -8.32
N PRO A 365 28.02 -4.54 -7.99
CA PRO A 365 29.03 -3.96 -7.11
C PRO A 365 29.00 -4.61 -5.72
N ILE A 366 30.16 -4.73 -5.08
CA ILE A 366 30.30 -5.23 -3.71
C ILE A 366 30.33 -4.06 -2.75
N LEU A 367 29.36 -4.01 -1.83
CA LEU A 367 29.27 -2.99 -0.77
C LEU A 367 30.13 -3.34 0.46
N GLY A 368 30.42 -4.62 0.67
CA GLY A 368 31.12 -5.12 1.82
C GLY A 368 30.81 -6.57 2.10
N ALA A 369 31.00 -7.00 3.33
CA ALA A 369 30.65 -8.34 3.79
C ALA A 369 30.09 -8.28 5.22
N VAL A 370 29.22 -9.24 5.54
CA VAL A 370 28.70 -9.51 6.89
C VAL A 370 29.06 -10.92 7.31
N ARG A 371 29.17 -11.18 8.60
CA ARG A 371 29.61 -12.48 9.13
C ARG A 371 28.70 -12.95 10.24
N ILE A 372 28.51 -14.25 10.29
CA ILE A 372 27.91 -14.98 11.41
C ILE A 372 28.62 -16.31 11.60
N GLY A 373 29.18 -16.54 12.78
CA GLY A 373 30.01 -17.71 13.05
C GLY A 373 31.16 -17.83 12.05
N ASP A 374 31.21 -18.91 11.29
CA ASP A 374 32.19 -19.20 10.23
C ASP A 374 31.69 -18.85 8.80
N LEU A 375 30.48 -18.34 8.68
CA LEU A 375 29.90 -17.95 7.40
C LEU A 375 30.17 -16.48 7.12
N GLU A 376 30.71 -16.17 5.92
CA GLU A 376 30.87 -14.83 5.40
C GLU A 376 29.99 -14.64 4.16
N LEU A 377 29.25 -13.54 4.15
CA LEU A 377 28.33 -13.16 3.07
C LEU A 377 28.78 -11.84 2.46
N GLU A 378 29.16 -11.82 1.19
CA GLU A 378 29.34 -10.59 0.42
C GLU A 378 27.98 -9.89 0.28
N VAL A 379 27.96 -8.56 0.47
CA VAL A 379 26.77 -7.72 0.24
C VAL A 379 26.90 -7.12 -1.15
N LEU A 380 25.98 -7.46 -2.04
CA LEU A 380 25.98 -7.05 -3.43
C LEU A 380 24.90 -5.99 -3.66
N GLU A 381 25.24 -4.92 -4.37
CA GLU A 381 24.30 -3.87 -4.74
C GLU A 381 23.48 -4.29 -5.96
N GLY A 382 22.17 -4.27 -5.86
CA GLY A 382 21.24 -4.40 -6.99
C GLY A 382 21.31 -3.16 -7.89
N LEU A 383 20.95 -3.34 -9.16
CA LEU A 383 21.00 -2.24 -10.14
C LEU A 383 19.71 -1.39 -10.13
N GLY A 384 18.73 -1.74 -9.28
CA GLY A 384 17.48 -1.02 -9.12
C GLY A 384 16.34 -1.51 -10.02
N GLY A 385 16.38 -2.78 -10.44
CA GLY A 385 15.34 -3.36 -11.30
C GLY A 385 14.02 -3.57 -10.55
N HIS A 386 14.06 -4.23 -9.40
CA HIS A 386 12.87 -4.39 -8.56
C HIS A 386 12.57 -3.09 -7.80
N THR A 387 13.49 -2.63 -6.96
CA THR A 387 13.47 -1.31 -6.30
C THR A 387 14.88 -0.74 -6.21
N PHE A 388 14.99 0.57 -6.16
CA PHE A 388 16.28 1.24 -5.94
C PHE A 388 16.83 0.89 -4.55
N GLY A 389 18.10 0.49 -4.50
CA GLY A 389 18.75 0.13 -3.24
C GLY A 389 18.50 -1.29 -2.75
N GLN A 390 17.90 -2.17 -3.56
CA GLN A 390 17.85 -3.59 -3.26
C GLN A 390 19.26 -4.17 -3.18
N ILE A 391 19.51 -5.05 -2.20
CA ILE A 391 20.77 -5.76 -2.01
C ILE A 391 20.58 -7.27 -2.06
N TYR A 392 21.67 -7.96 -2.39
CA TYR A 392 21.77 -9.40 -2.35
C TYR A 392 22.87 -9.84 -1.39
N LEU A 393 22.76 -11.03 -0.79
CA LEU A 393 23.82 -11.57 0.06
C LEU A 393 24.33 -12.87 -0.53
N TYR A 394 25.65 -13.04 -0.57
CA TYR A 394 26.27 -14.17 -1.25
C TYR A 394 27.42 -14.78 -0.48
N ALA A 395 27.29 -16.03 -0.05
CA ALA A 395 28.36 -16.83 0.52
C ALA A 395 28.93 -17.80 -0.54
N ARG A 396 29.97 -17.38 -1.23
CA ARG A 396 30.56 -18.14 -2.35
C ARG A 396 31.05 -19.53 -1.94
N SER A 397 31.72 -19.63 -0.79
CA SER A 397 32.36 -20.87 -0.32
C SER A 397 31.36 -21.91 0.15
N ASP A 398 30.19 -21.48 0.60
CA ASP A 398 29.16 -22.31 1.19
C ASP A 398 27.92 -22.46 0.32
N GLY A 399 27.83 -21.71 -0.78
CA GLY A 399 26.76 -21.84 -1.75
C GLY A 399 25.45 -21.30 -1.26
N LEU A 400 25.44 -20.10 -0.64
CA LEU A 400 24.21 -19.48 -0.17
C LEU A 400 24.03 -18.12 -0.84
N LEU A 401 22.89 -17.92 -1.51
CA LEU A 401 22.57 -16.72 -2.27
C LEU A 401 21.17 -16.20 -1.92
N PHE A 402 21.10 -15.07 -1.22
CA PHE A 402 19.85 -14.34 -0.97
C PHE A 402 19.64 -13.35 -2.10
N THR A 403 18.50 -13.47 -2.78
CA THR A 403 18.21 -12.75 -4.01
C THR A 403 17.08 -11.73 -3.86
N ALA A 404 16.54 -11.58 -2.65
CA ALA A 404 15.35 -10.76 -2.43
C ALA A 404 14.32 -11.00 -3.56
N ASP A 405 13.63 -9.98 -4.02
CA ASP A 405 12.57 -10.10 -5.04
C ASP A 405 13.05 -10.16 -6.49
N ALA A 406 14.37 -10.15 -6.72
CA ALA A 406 14.91 -10.36 -8.06
C ALA A 406 14.71 -11.81 -8.57
N VAL A 407 14.71 -12.80 -7.66
CA VAL A 407 14.45 -14.22 -8.00
C VAL A 407 13.43 -14.79 -7.01
N ILE A 408 12.26 -15.15 -7.50
CA ILE A 408 11.15 -15.73 -6.74
C ILE A 408 10.85 -17.14 -7.29
N ASN A 409 10.70 -18.12 -6.40
CA ASN A 409 10.22 -19.44 -6.81
C ASN A 409 8.70 -19.52 -6.75
N PHE A 410 8.01 -18.94 -7.76
CA PHE A 410 6.55 -18.97 -7.84
C PHE A 410 5.95 -20.38 -7.83
N SER A 411 6.67 -21.39 -8.35
CA SER A 411 6.16 -22.76 -8.40
C SER A 411 6.09 -23.44 -7.01
N SER A 412 6.76 -22.87 -6.01
CA SER A 412 6.73 -23.34 -4.62
C SER A 412 5.71 -22.63 -3.75
N LEU A 413 5.03 -21.59 -4.26
CA LEU A 413 3.98 -20.91 -3.54
C LEU A 413 2.72 -21.79 -3.46
N THR A 414 2.07 -21.80 -2.30
CA THR A 414 0.72 -22.38 -2.21
C THR A 414 -0.27 -21.58 -3.05
N PRO A 415 -1.43 -22.15 -3.44
CA PRO A 415 -2.46 -21.42 -4.20
C PRO A 415 -2.87 -20.11 -3.54
N GLU A 416 -2.99 -20.08 -2.20
CA GLU A 416 -3.38 -18.90 -1.43
C GLU A 416 -2.30 -17.80 -1.52
N ARG A 417 -1.01 -18.16 -1.38
CA ARG A 417 0.10 -17.22 -1.53
C ARG A 417 0.24 -16.72 -2.95
N ALA A 418 0.08 -17.61 -3.94
CA ALA A 418 0.10 -17.21 -5.33
C ALA A 418 -1.02 -16.22 -5.67
N ALA A 419 -2.24 -16.48 -5.18
CA ALA A 419 -3.37 -15.57 -5.32
C ALA A 419 -3.10 -14.20 -4.66
N TYR A 420 -2.56 -14.19 -3.44
CA TYR A 420 -2.20 -12.94 -2.77
C TYR A 420 -1.15 -12.14 -3.56
N ASN A 421 -0.07 -12.80 -3.99
CA ASN A 421 1.00 -12.12 -4.75
C ASN A 421 0.51 -11.54 -6.09
N SER A 422 -0.51 -12.17 -6.72
CA SER A 422 -1.08 -11.65 -7.97
C SER A 422 -1.90 -10.38 -7.81
N LEU A 423 -2.31 -10.01 -6.58
CA LEU A 423 -3.11 -8.80 -6.35
C LEU A 423 -2.31 -7.52 -6.66
N ALA A 424 -1.00 -7.54 -6.53
CA ALA A 424 -0.14 -6.41 -6.88
C ALA A 424 -0.17 -6.07 -8.38
N ASP A 425 -0.40 -7.05 -9.25
CA ASP A 425 -0.42 -6.86 -10.72
C ASP A 425 -1.54 -5.92 -11.19
N PHE A 426 -2.60 -5.76 -10.40
CA PHE A 426 -3.69 -4.84 -10.74
C PHE A 426 -3.32 -3.37 -10.53
N LEU A 427 -2.44 -3.07 -9.61
CA LEU A 427 -2.09 -1.70 -9.26
C LEU A 427 -0.83 -1.20 -9.96
N VAL A 428 0.20 -2.04 -9.96
CA VAL A 428 1.45 -1.80 -10.65
C VAL A 428 1.57 -2.79 -11.80
N THR A 429 1.76 -2.33 -13.02
CA THR A 429 1.86 -3.20 -14.21
C THR A 429 3.00 -4.21 -14.12
N SER A 430 3.90 -4.01 -13.18
CA SER A 430 4.94 -4.93 -12.77
C SER A 430 5.29 -4.62 -11.33
N VAL A 431 5.50 -5.64 -10.52
CA VAL A 431 6.08 -5.49 -9.17
C VAL A 431 7.51 -4.93 -9.21
N ASN A 432 8.09 -4.78 -10.41
CA ASN A 432 9.41 -4.19 -10.62
C ASN A 432 9.28 -2.76 -11.11
N VAL A 433 10.06 -1.86 -10.54
CA VAL A 433 10.11 -0.44 -10.93
C VAL A 433 10.74 -0.28 -12.33
N ASP A 434 11.69 -1.14 -12.67
CA ASP A 434 12.28 -1.29 -14.01
C ASP A 434 12.34 -2.77 -14.40
N SER A 435 11.37 -3.22 -15.19
CA SER A 435 11.23 -4.63 -15.57
C SER A 435 12.37 -5.15 -16.47
N ASP A 436 13.00 -4.30 -17.30
CA ASP A 436 14.11 -4.71 -18.16
C ASP A 436 15.36 -4.93 -17.30
N LEU A 437 15.61 -4.03 -16.39
CA LEU A 437 16.71 -4.12 -15.46
C LEU A 437 16.53 -5.31 -14.51
N ALA A 438 15.33 -5.53 -13.99
CA ALA A 438 15.00 -6.69 -13.15
C ALA A 438 15.23 -8.01 -13.88
N ARG A 439 14.88 -8.10 -15.17
CA ARG A 439 15.18 -9.28 -16.00
C ARG A 439 16.69 -9.50 -16.19
N LYS A 440 17.45 -8.41 -16.31
CA LYS A 440 18.93 -8.48 -16.41
C LYS A 440 19.54 -8.98 -15.11
N GLU A 441 19.11 -8.45 -13.98
CA GLU A 441 19.56 -8.86 -12.64
C GLU A 441 19.23 -10.33 -12.37
N ARG A 442 17.98 -10.75 -12.63
CA ARG A 442 17.55 -12.14 -12.48
C ARG A 442 18.43 -13.12 -13.26
N ARG A 443 18.72 -12.81 -14.52
CA ARG A 443 19.60 -13.65 -15.35
C ARG A 443 21.02 -13.73 -14.77
N ALA A 444 21.54 -12.62 -14.28
CA ALA A 444 22.88 -12.57 -13.69
C ALA A 444 22.95 -13.36 -12.37
N LEU A 445 21.92 -13.29 -11.50
CA LEU A 445 21.83 -14.06 -10.26
C LEU A 445 21.70 -15.55 -10.51
N LEU A 446 20.85 -15.96 -11.46
CA LEU A 446 20.71 -17.38 -11.82
C LEU A 446 21.99 -17.94 -12.45
N LYS A 447 22.71 -17.13 -13.25
CA LYS A 447 24.01 -17.52 -13.77
C LYS A 447 25.05 -17.67 -12.65
N LEU A 448 25.07 -16.72 -11.71
CA LEU A 448 25.94 -16.78 -10.52
C LEU A 448 25.67 -18.04 -9.69
N ALA A 449 24.40 -18.39 -9.47
CA ALA A 449 24.00 -19.61 -8.78
C ALA A 449 24.47 -20.88 -9.51
N ALA A 450 24.32 -20.93 -10.83
CA ALA A 450 24.77 -22.08 -11.65
C ALA A 450 26.29 -22.24 -11.64
N GLU A 451 27.05 -21.14 -11.76
CA GLU A 451 28.52 -21.15 -11.64
C GLU A 451 28.97 -21.61 -10.25
N THR A 452 28.23 -21.18 -9.20
CA THR A 452 28.48 -21.59 -7.83
C THR A 452 28.22 -23.09 -7.64
N ASP A 453 27.12 -23.63 -8.16
CA ASP A 453 26.83 -25.07 -8.16
C ASP A 453 27.97 -25.87 -8.80
N GLN A 454 28.46 -25.47 -9.96
CA GLN A 454 29.57 -26.12 -10.65
C GLN A 454 30.86 -26.14 -9.79
N ASN A 455 31.17 -25.00 -9.15
CA ASN A 455 32.35 -24.88 -8.29
C ASN A 455 32.24 -25.71 -7.02
N LEU A 456 31.04 -25.94 -6.50
CA LEU A 456 30.79 -26.70 -5.28
C LEU A 456 30.54 -28.20 -5.52
N ALA A 457 30.24 -28.61 -6.73
CA ALA A 457 29.98 -30.00 -7.11
C ALA A 457 31.07 -31.00 -6.64
N PRO A 458 32.39 -30.69 -6.72
CA PRO A 458 33.43 -31.58 -6.21
C PRO A 458 33.33 -31.87 -4.70
N ARG A 459 32.73 -30.91 -3.95
CA ARG A 459 32.50 -31.02 -2.50
C ARG A 459 31.14 -31.62 -2.17
N LYS A 460 30.34 -32.04 -3.17
CA LYS A 460 28.94 -32.49 -3.05
C LYS A 460 28.03 -31.47 -2.40
N LYS A 461 28.34 -30.16 -2.52
CA LYS A 461 27.52 -29.04 -2.08
C LYS A 461 26.78 -28.45 -3.26
N ARG A 462 25.66 -27.77 -2.98
CA ARG A 462 24.80 -27.04 -3.95
C ARG A 462 24.76 -25.58 -3.61
N CYS A 463 24.36 -24.76 -4.56
CA CYS A 463 24.00 -23.38 -4.29
C CYS A 463 22.52 -23.30 -3.89
N TRP A 464 22.25 -22.89 -2.68
CA TRP A 464 20.90 -22.60 -2.19
C TRP A 464 20.51 -21.18 -2.55
N ILE A 465 19.38 -21.04 -3.21
CA ILE A 465 18.81 -19.76 -3.63
C ILE A 465 17.67 -19.42 -2.67
N CYS A 466 17.85 -18.35 -1.92
CA CYS A 466 16.92 -17.79 -0.95
C CYS A 466 16.24 -16.57 -1.57
N GLY A 467 15.08 -16.79 -2.20
CA GLY A 467 14.31 -15.73 -2.86
C GLY A 467 13.52 -14.88 -1.88
N GLY A 468 13.02 -13.73 -2.32
CA GLY A 468 12.15 -12.91 -1.47
C GLY A 468 10.84 -13.61 -1.12
N HIS A 469 10.33 -14.45 -2.00
CA HIS A 469 9.14 -15.28 -1.80
C HIS A 469 9.41 -16.73 -2.24
N GLY A 470 8.67 -17.66 -1.61
CA GLY A 470 8.75 -19.09 -1.91
C GLY A 470 9.85 -19.82 -1.17
N ALA A 471 9.99 -21.09 -1.48
CA ALA A 471 10.92 -21.99 -0.79
C ALA A 471 12.39 -21.72 -1.16
N VAL A 472 13.30 -21.95 -0.22
CA VAL A 472 14.72 -22.11 -0.54
C VAL A 472 14.86 -23.20 -1.60
N SER A 473 15.59 -22.90 -2.65
CA SER A 473 15.59 -23.70 -3.87
C SER A 473 17.00 -23.96 -4.38
N VAL A 474 17.13 -24.94 -5.23
CA VAL A 474 18.33 -25.22 -6.04
C VAL A 474 17.98 -25.15 -7.52
N LEU A 475 18.98 -24.97 -8.38
CA LEU A 475 18.78 -25.02 -9.82
C LEU A 475 18.88 -26.47 -10.32
N GLU A 476 17.81 -26.96 -10.95
CA GLU A 476 17.80 -28.24 -11.65
C GLU A 476 17.32 -28.05 -13.09
N ASN A 477 18.14 -28.31 -14.06
CA ASN A 477 17.84 -28.12 -15.48
C ASN A 477 17.34 -26.69 -15.79
N GLY A 478 17.89 -25.68 -15.12
CA GLY A 478 17.53 -24.27 -15.28
C GLY A 478 16.23 -23.85 -14.60
N LYS A 479 15.61 -24.74 -13.82
CA LYS A 479 14.41 -24.44 -13.03
C LYS A 479 14.74 -24.41 -11.54
N LEU A 480 14.01 -23.57 -10.80
CA LEU A 480 14.06 -23.55 -9.34
C LEU A 480 13.24 -24.73 -8.78
N VAL A 481 13.88 -25.56 -8.00
CA VAL A 481 13.25 -26.70 -7.32
C VAL A 481 13.43 -26.51 -5.81
N PRO A 482 12.37 -26.63 -4.99
CA PRO A 482 12.47 -26.53 -3.54
C PRO A 482 13.50 -27.52 -2.99
N PHE A 483 14.31 -27.07 -2.03
CA PHE A 483 15.34 -27.88 -1.40
C PHE A 483 14.97 -28.27 0.02
N GLY A 484 15.13 -29.57 0.35
CA GLY A 484 14.91 -30.08 1.70
C GLY A 484 13.42 -30.22 2.06
N GLU A 485 13.18 -30.46 3.34
CA GLU A 485 11.84 -30.64 3.90
C GLU A 485 11.21 -29.27 4.17
N ILE A 486 9.92 -29.17 3.87
CA ILE A 486 9.09 -28.01 4.20
C ILE A 486 8.05 -28.46 5.22
N THR A 487 8.12 -27.91 6.43
CA THR A 487 7.15 -28.18 7.50
C THR A 487 6.20 -27.00 7.65
N ARG A 488 4.93 -27.28 7.98
CA ARG A 488 3.94 -26.24 8.21
C ARG A 488 3.75 -25.99 9.71
N TYR A 489 3.96 -24.74 10.10
CA TYR A 489 3.50 -24.21 11.39
C TYR A 489 2.09 -23.67 11.25
N SER A 490 1.22 -23.94 12.23
CA SER A 490 -0.04 -23.22 12.43
C SER A 490 -0.31 -23.07 13.93
N VAL A 491 -1.04 -22.03 14.32
CA VAL A 491 -1.35 -21.78 15.73
C VAL A 491 -2.23 -22.89 16.33
N THR A 492 -3.06 -23.54 15.53
CA THR A 492 -3.96 -24.61 15.96
C THR A 492 -3.30 -26.00 15.98
N ASN A 493 -2.17 -26.14 15.32
CA ASN A 493 -1.35 -27.37 15.30
C ASN A 493 0.12 -26.98 15.30
N PRO A 494 0.66 -26.56 16.48
CA PRO A 494 2.02 -26.03 16.62
C PRO A 494 3.11 -27.09 16.50
#